data_64fb1c7bf63834024b8c11980a51bec2
#
_entry.id   64fb1c7bf63834024b8c11980a51bec2
#
_cell.length_a   1.000
_cell.length_b   1.000
_cell.length_c   1.000
_cell.angle_alpha   90.00
_cell.angle_beta   90.00
_cell.angle_gamma   90.00
#
_symmetry.space_group_name_H-M   'P 1'
#
loop_
_entity.id
_entity.type
_entity.pdbx_description
1 polymer ?
#
loop_
_entity_poly.entity_id
_entity_poly.type
_entity_poly.pdbx_seq_one_letter_code
_entity_poly.pdbx_strand_id
1 'polypeptide(L)'
;FAVGPLDVVEGPPVPPGPWREQSVRVRGVAAKGKGAALDYALANTAVMVEALEQYFEIPYPYDKLDLVAVPGYAAAMENAGLIFYSEYLLLMEDSPSIRQQESFGATHAHELAHQWLGNLVTMDWWDDLWLNEAFANWMAEKVMAVWRPELRYGRQALASVFRTMDSDSLASARSVREPVRDSAGMFAAFDDLTYVKGAAVLTMVENYLGAELFRQGLKLHLERFSHATADVFDLVDSLETVAGEDQQLEMILRSYLFQPGVPLV
;
A
#
# COMPACT_ATOMS: atom_id res chain seq x y z
N PHE A 1 -8.67 18.55 0.66
CA PHE A 1 -10.08 18.83 0.37
C PHE A 1 -10.29 19.07 -1.12
N ALA A 2 -11.52 18.79 -1.62
CA ALA A 2 -11.90 19.06 -3.01
C ALA A 2 -13.02 20.11 -3.05
N VAL A 3 -12.92 21.09 -3.95
CA VAL A 3 -13.91 22.17 -4.14
C VAL A 3 -14.17 22.37 -5.63
N GLY A 4 -15.44 22.41 -6.00
CA GLY A 4 -15.82 22.62 -7.39
C GLY A 4 -17.26 22.16 -7.68
N PRO A 5 -17.69 22.17 -8.94
CA PRO A 5 -18.95 21.54 -9.36
C PRO A 5 -18.78 20.02 -9.35
N LEU A 6 -19.11 19.39 -8.23
CA LEU A 6 -18.90 17.98 -7.98
C LEU A 6 -20.21 17.23 -7.81
N ASP A 7 -20.23 15.95 -8.20
CA ASP A 7 -21.17 14.96 -7.73
C ASP A 7 -20.56 14.25 -6.52
N VAL A 8 -21.35 14.08 -5.47
CA VAL A 8 -21.00 13.30 -4.28
C VAL A 8 -21.97 12.14 -4.18
N VAL A 9 -21.45 10.93 -4.18
CA VAL A 9 -22.24 9.68 -4.16
C VAL A 9 -21.92 8.94 -2.87
N GLU A 10 -22.97 8.56 -2.11
CA GLU A 10 -22.80 7.68 -0.94
C GLU A 10 -22.64 6.24 -1.42
N GLY A 11 -21.57 5.60 -0.96
CA GLY A 11 -21.34 4.18 -1.18
C GLY A 11 -21.83 3.32 -0.02
N PRO A 12 -21.83 1.99 -0.18
CA PRO A 12 -22.01 1.08 0.95
C PRO A 12 -20.96 1.40 2.03
N PRO A 13 -21.37 1.61 3.30
CA PRO A 13 -20.40 1.85 4.36
C PRO A 13 -19.60 0.56 4.64
N VAL A 14 -18.39 0.70 5.17
CA VAL A 14 -17.71 -0.45 5.77
C VAL A 14 -18.46 -0.82 7.04
N PRO A 15 -19.02 -2.05 7.15
CA PRO A 15 -19.86 -2.43 8.29
C PRO A 15 -19.03 -2.53 9.59
N PRO A 16 -19.68 -2.49 10.77
CA PRO A 16 -19.02 -2.86 12.02
C PRO A 16 -18.39 -4.25 11.94
N GLY A 17 -17.27 -4.44 12.63
CA GLY A 17 -16.52 -5.69 12.59
C GLY A 17 -15.85 -5.99 13.93
N PRO A 18 -15.05 -7.06 14.02
CA PRO A 18 -14.40 -7.47 15.26
C PRO A 18 -13.50 -6.40 15.90
N TRP A 19 -12.97 -5.50 15.12
CA TRP A 19 -12.03 -4.45 15.57
C TRP A 19 -12.66 -3.06 15.65
N ARG A 20 -13.92 -2.90 15.21
CA ARG A 20 -14.61 -1.60 15.16
C ARG A 20 -16.13 -1.75 15.37
N GLU A 21 -16.67 -1.02 16.32
CA GLU A 21 -18.11 -1.04 16.64
C GLU A 21 -18.96 -0.19 15.69
N GLN A 22 -18.38 0.84 15.08
CA GLN A 22 -19.09 1.76 14.21
C GLN A 22 -18.78 1.50 12.73
N SER A 23 -19.75 1.76 11.85
CA SER A 23 -19.51 1.73 10.41
C SER A 23 -18.64 2.90 9.96
N VAL A 24 -17.81 2.69 8.92
CA VAL A 24 -17.10 3.79 8.24
C VAL A 24 -17.93 4.26 7.05
N ARG A 25 -18.24 5.55 7.02
CA ARG A 25 -18.90 6.17 5.87
C ARG A 25 -17.99 6.19 4.67
N VAL A 26 -18.45 5.70 3.51
CA VAL A 26 -17.71 5.73 2.24
C VAL A 26 -18.44 6.62 1.25
N ARG A 27 -17.70 7.53 0.60
CA ARG A 27 -18.23 8.40 -0.45
C ARG A 27 -17.33 8.42 -1.67
N GLY A 28 -17.96 8.50 -2.83
CA GLY A 28 -17.28 8.82 -4.08
C GLY A 28 -17.52 10.28 -4.47
N VAL A 29 -16.51 10.94 -4.98
CA VAL A 29 -16.58 12.32 -5.45
C VAL A 29 -16.00 12.41 -6.86
N ALA A 30 -16.75 13.00 -7.79
CA ALA A 30 -16.31 13.18 -9.17
C ALA A 30 -16.77 14.54 -9.72
N ALA A 31 -16.22 14.96 -10.85
CA ALA A 31 -16.71 16.12 -11.55
C ALA A 31 -18.20 15.99 -11.90
N LYS A 32 -18.92 17.10 -11.89
CA LYS A 32 -20.37 17.16 -12.15
C LYS A 32 -20.77 16.40 -13.40
N GLY A 33 -21.75 15.50 -13.27
CA GLY A 33 -22.25 14.63 -14.32
C GLY A 33 -21.54 13.27 -14.45
N LYS A 34 -20.52 13.00 -13.61
CA LYS A 34 -19.77 11.72 -13.63
C LYS A 34 -20.06 10.81 -12.44
N GLY A 35 -20.99 11.17 -11.55
CA GLY A 35 -21.28 10.45 -10.30
C GLY A 35 -21.61 8.96 -10.51
N ALA A 36 -22.38 8.60 -11.52
CA ALA A 36 -22.75 7.20 -11.79
C ALA A 36 -21.54 6.28 -12.07
N ALA A 37 -20.46 6.82 -12.61
CA ALA A 37 -19.23 6.04 -12.87
C ALA A 37 -18.44 5.66 -11.61
N LEU A 38 -18.85 6.10 -10.43
CA LEU A 38 -18.26 5.75 -9.15
C LEU A 38 -18.79 4.44 -8.56
N ASP A 39 -19.91 3.93 -9.06
CA ASP A 39 -20.64 2.80 -8.45
C ASP A 39 -19.77 1.55 -8.31
N TYR A 40 -18.96 1.23 -9.31
CA TYR A 40 -18.06 0.08 -9.25
C TYR A 40 -17.03 0.21 -8.13
N ALA A 41 -16.37 1.35 -8.02
CA ALA A 41 -15.37 1.59 -6.98
C ALA A 41 -16.01 1.53 -5.58
N LEU A 42 -17.12 2.22 -5.38
CA LEU A 42 -17.84 2.25 -4.12
C LEU A 42 -18.32 0.86 -3.68
N ALA A 43 -18.84 0.05 -4.61
CA ALA A 43 -19.32 -1.30 -4.32
C ALA A 43 -18.20 -2.26 -3.87
N ASN A 44 -16.94 -1.99 -4.25
CA ASN A 44 -15.81 -2.87 -3.97
C ASN A 44 -14.91 -2.37 -2.82
N THR A 45 -15.14 -1.19 -2.26
CA THR A 45 -14.28 -0.59 -1.23
C THR A 45 -14.39 -1.33 0.11
N ALA A 46 -15.60 -1.61 0.57
CA ALA A 46 -15.82 -2.17 1.91
C ALA A 46 -15.08 -3.51 2.11
N VAL A 47 -15.19 -4.43 1.16
CA VAL A 47 -14.53 -5.75 1.24
C VAL A 47 -13.00 -5.66 1.30
N MET A 48 -12.40 -4.66 0.65
CA MET A 48 -10.94 -4.47 0.70
C MET A 48 -10.50 -3.87 2.04
N VAL A 49 -11.27 -2.93 2.60
CA VAL A 49 -11.02 -2.40 3.96
C VAL A 49 -11.16 -3.50 5.00
N GLU A 50 -12.19 -4.34 4.92
CA GLU A 50 -12.39 -5.49 5.82
C GLU A 50 -11.23 -6.49 5.72
N ALA A 51 -10.70 -6.74 4.52
CA ALA A 51 -9.53 -7.61 4.33
C ALA A 51 -8.26 -7.05 5.01
N LEU A 52 -8.06 -5.73 4.98
CA LEU A 52 -6.96 -5.05 5.66
C LEU A 52 -7.15 -5.08 7.19
N GLU A 53 -8.35 -4.76 7.69
CA GLU A 53 -8.67 -4.88 9.12
C GLU A 53 -8.44 -6.33 9.61
N GLN A 54 -8.85 -7.32 8.83
CA GLN A 54 -8.63 -8.74 9.15
C GLN A 54 -7.15 -9.10 9.21
N TYR A 55 -6.34 -8.55 8.30
CA TYR A 55 -4.91 -8.84 8.27
C TYR A 55 -4.17 -8.21 9.44
N PHE A 56 -4.40 -6.92 9.68
CA PHE A 56 -3.69 -6.17 10.73
C PHE A 56 -4.27 -6.40 12.13
N GLU A 57 -5.54 -6.83 12.23
CA GLU A 57 -6.31 -6.85 13.49
C GLU A 57 -6.36 -5.46 14.16
N ILE A 58 -6.35 -4.42 13.37
CA ILE A 58 -6.42 -3.01 13.76
C ILE A 58 -7.53 -2.37 12.93
N PRO A 59 -8.46 -1.62 13.56
CA PRO A 59 -9.55 -0.98 12.82
C PRO A 59 -9.03 0.05 11.81
N TYR A 60 -9.83 0.32 10.78
CA TYR A 60 -9.60 1.46 9.90
C TYR A 60 -9.48 2.75 10.75
N PRO A 61 -8.40 3.54 10.58
CA PRO A 61 -8.04 4.54 11.58
C PRO A 61 -8.82 5.86 11.50
N TYR A 62 -9.75 6.02 10.55
CA TYR A 62 -10.46 7.28 10.32
C TYR A 62 -11.98 7.10 10.34
N ASP A 63 -12.72 8.20 10.62
CA ASP A 63 -14.19 8.19 10.74
C ASP A 63 -14.93 8.04 9.41
N LYS A 64 -14.24 8.32 8.29
CA LYS A 64 -14.82 8.30 6.94
C LYS A 64 -13.76 7.97 5.91
N LEU A 65 -14.21 7.56 4.73
CA LEU A 65 -13.36 7.32 3.55
C LEU A 65 -13.99 7.99 2.32
N ASP A 66 -13.33 8.98 1.77
CA ASP A 66 -13.71 9.64 0.53
C ASP A 66 -12.79 9.22 -0.61
N LEU A 67 -13.37 8.79 -1.73
CA LEU A 67 -12.66 8.45 -2.97
C LEU A 67 -12.92 9.56 -3.98
N VAL A 68 -11.90 10.28 -4.38
CA VAL A 68 -12.04 11.46 -5.24
C VAL A 68 -11.39 11.24 -6.61
N ALA A 69 -12.21 11.24 -7.66
CA ALA A 69 -11.71 11.24 -9.06
C ALA A 69 -11.29 12.66 -9.45
N VAL A 70 -9.99 12.87 -9.65
CA VAL A 70 -9.41 14.18 -9.93
C VAL A 70 -9.14 14.32 -11.43
N PRO A 71 -9.82 15.27 -12.13
CA PRO A 71 -9.59 15.51 -13.54
C PRO A 71 -8.13 15.91 -13.84
N GLY A 72 -7.53 15.30 -14.85
CA GLY A 72 -6.16 15.58 -15.26
C GLY A 72 -5.06 15.09 -14.32
N TYR A 73 -5.41 14.37 -13.28
CA TYR A 73 -4.47 13.67 -12.40
C TYR A 73 -4.07 12.33 -13.00
N ALA A 74 -2.80 11.94 -12.90
CA ALA A 74 -2.28 10.74 -13.58
C ALA A 74 -1.91 9.59 -12.62
N ALA A 75 -2.12 9.76 -11.32
CA ALA A 75 -1.73 8.82 -10.28
C ALA A 75 -2.86 8.59 -9.27
N ALA A 76 -2.55 8.06 -8.12
CA ALA A 76 -3.37 8.11 -6.92
C ALA A 76 -2.58 8.75 -5.77
N MET A 77 -3.24 9.09 -4.66
CA MET A 77 -2.64 9.69 -3.48
C MET A 77 -3.47 9.38 -2.25
N GLU A 78 -2.82 8.79 -1.30
CA GLU A 78 -3.37 8.13 -0.11
C GLU A 78 -3.82 9.06 1.01
N ASN A 79 -4.09 10.34 0.78
CA ASN A 79 -4.44 11.27 1.87
C ASN A 79 -5.36 10.63 2.92
N ALA A 80 -5.06 10.83 4.20
CA ALA A 80 -5.76 10.23 5.32
C ALA A 80 -7.30 10.41 5.24
N GLY A 81 -8.02 9.31 5.08
CA GLY A 81 -9.48 9.30 4.95
C GLY A 81 -10.04 9.99 3.69
N LEU A 82 -9.20 10.43 2.75
CA LEU A 82 -9.62 11.09 1.51
C LEU A 82 -8.59 10.79 0.40
N ILE A 83 -8.80 9.73 -0.36
CA ILE A 83 -7.86 9.26 -1.38
C ILE A 83 -8.18 9.92 -2.73
N PHE A 84 -7.16 10.48 -3.38
CA PHE A 84 -7.26 10.97 -4.75
C PHE A 84 -6.90 9.89 -5.74
N TYR A 85 -7.61 9.87 -6.87
CA TYR A 85 -7.35 8.98 -8.00
C TYR A 85 -7.42 9.74 -9.31
N SER A 86 -6.68 9.29 -10.30
CA SER A 86 -6.99 9.66 -11.67
C SER A 86 -8.41 9.19 -12.04
N GLU A 87 -9.10 9.95 -12.89
CA GLU A 87 -10.42 9.56 -13.38
C GLU A 87 -10.40 8.18 -14.03
N TYR A 88 -9.33 7.83 -14.74
CA TYR A 88 -9.18 6.53 -15.40
C TYR A 88 -9.19 5.34 -14.41
N LEU A 89 -8.65 5.53 -13.21
CA LEU A 89 -8.59 4.49 -12.18
C LEU A 89 -9.91 4.33 -11.43
N LEU A 90 -10.61 5.44 -11.15
CA LEU A 90 -11.77 5.40 -10.27
C LEU A 90 -13.11 5.37 -11.00
N LEU A 91 -13.22 6.03 -12.16
CA LEU A 91 -14.48 6.12 -12.91
C LEU A 91 -14.58 4.96 -13.90
N MET A 92 -15.58 4.11 -13.71
CA MET A 92 -15.76 2.90 -14.51
C MET A 92 -17.17 2.82 -15.09
N GLU A 93 -17.28 2.14 -16.22
CA GLU A 93 -18.55 1.70 -16.77
C GLU A 93 -19.14 0.55 -15.93
N ASP A 94 -20.42 0.23 -16.13
CA ASP A 94 -21.12 -0.83 -15.39
C ASP A 94 -20.46 -2.23 -15.52
N SER A 95 -19.74 -2.45 -16.60
CA SER A 95 -19.05 -3.71 -16.88
C SER A 95 -17.60 -3.46 -17.31
N PRO A 96 -16.70 -3.12 -16.37
CA PRO A 96 -15.31 -2.84 -16.69
C PRO A 96 -14.60 -4.10 -17.21
N SER A 97 -13.68 -3.90 -18.16
CA SER A 97 -12.82 -4.97 -18.64
C SER A 97 -11.96 -5.58 -17.52
N ILE A 98 -11.50 -6.81 -17.66
CA ILE A 98 -10.61 -7.47 -16.71
C ILE A 98 -9.39 -6.58 -16.40
N ARG A 99 -8.79 -5.96 -17.43
CA ARG A 99 -7.65 -5.05 -17.24
C ARG A 99 -7.99 -3.82 -16.40
N GLN A 100 -9.18 -3.24 -16.56
CA GLN A 100 -9.63 -2.12 -15.72
C GLN A 100 -9.87 -2.58 -14.28
N GLN A 101 -10.48 -3.76 -14.09
CA GLN A 101 -10.66 -4.36 -12.75
C GLN A 101 -9.31 -4.61 -12.06
N GLU A 102 -8.32 -5.15 -12.77
CA GLU A 102 -6.96 -5.36 -12.26
C GLU A 102 -6.28 -4.04 -11.88
N SER A 103 -6.31 -3.05 -12.78
CA SER A 103 -5.70 -1.74 -12.51
C SER A 103 -6.36 -1.02 -11.34
N PHE A 104 -7.70 -1.00 -11.29
CA PHE A 104 -8.45 -0.45 -10.16
C PHE A 104 -8.11 -1.19 -8.88
N GLY A 105 -8.28 -2.51 -8.87
CA GLY A 105 -8.11 -3.32 -7.66
C GLY A 105 -6.72 -3.19 -7.07
N ALA A 106 -5.67 -3.28 -7.90
CA ALA A 106 -4.30 -3.15 -7.45
C ALA A 106 -4.02 -1.76 -6.86
N THR A 107 -4.41 -0.70 -7.58
CA THR A 107 -4.20 0.67 -7.09
C THR A 107 -5.07 0.95 -5.86
N HIS A 108 -6.35 0.56 -5.88
CA HIS A 108 -7.24 0.82 -4.76
C HIS A 108 -6.80 0.09 -3.48
N ALA A 109 -6.37 -1.18 -3.59
CA ALA A 109 -5.82 -1.93 -2.46
C ALA A 109 -4.51 -1.31 -1.93
N HIS A 110 -3.65 -0.79 -2.81
CA HIS A 110 -2.43 -0.05 -2.45
C HIS A 110 -2.78 1.22 -1.65
N GLU A 111 -3.64 2.08 -2.16
CA GLU A 111 -4.04 3.32 -1.50
C GLU A 111 -4.78 3.08 -0.16
N LEU A 112 -5.56 2.01 -0.08
CA LEU A 112 -6.22 1.61 1.17
C LEU A 112 -5.21 1.10 2.20
N ALA A 113 -4.17 0.36 1.79
CA ALA A 113 -3.13 -0.14 2.69
C ALA A 113 -2.35 1.01 3.34
N HIS A 114 -2.13 2.09 2.61
CA HIS A 114 -1.50 3.31 3.14
C HIS A 114 -2.24 3.92 4.32
N GLN A 115 -3.53 3.67 4.50
CA GLN A 115 -4.25 4.20 5.66
C GLN A 115 -3.68 3.68 6.98
N TRP A 116 -3.01 2.52 6.97
CA TRP A 116 -2.23 1.98 8.09
C TRP A 116 -0.73 2.25 7.91
N LEU A 117 -0.16 1.87 6.77
CA LEU A 117 1.26 1.96 6.46
C LEU A 117 1.54 3.19 5.60
N GLY A 118 1.92 4.27 6.21
CA GLY A 118 2.08 5.61 5.62
C GLY A 118 1.32 6.68 6.38
N ASN A 119 0.07 6.41 6.80
CA ASN A 119 -0.78 7.38 7.46
C ASN A 119 -0.93 7.16 8.97
N LEU A 120 -1.29 5.93 9.41
CA LEU A 120 -1.33 5.63 10.84
C LEU A 120 0.08 5.61 11.43
N VAL A 121 1.01 4.97 10.73
CA VAL A 121 2.45 5.02 11.00
C VAL A 121 3.12 5.60 9.75
N THR A 122 3.81 6.72 9.90
CA THR A 122 4.49 7.42 8.81
C THR A 122 5.99 7.15 8.87
N MET A 123 6.68 7.06 7.75
CA MET A 123 8.13 7.00 7.72
C MET A 123 8.74 8.24 8.41
N ASP A 124 9.84 8.07 9.14
CA ASP A 124 10.51 9.19 9.82
C ASP A 124 11.12 10.18 8.83
N TRP A 125 11.67 9.68 7.72
CA TRP A 125 12.21 10.49 6.63
C TRP A 125 12.11 9.79 5.27
N TRP A 126 12.31 10.54 4.20
CA TRP A 126 12.24 10.06 2.83
C TRP A 126 13.23 8.94 2.48
N ASP A 127 14.29 8.75 3.27
CA ASP A 127 15.22 7.62 3.16
C ASP A 127 14.48 6.28 3.27
N ASP A 128 13.40 6.26 4.04
CA ASP A 128 12.56 5.11 4.30
C ASP A 128 11.22 5.15 3.54
N LEU A 129 11.15 5.85 2.40
CA LEU A 129 9.95 5.88 1.52
C LEU A 129 9.42 4.47 1.20
N TRP A 130 10.30 3.48 1.10
CA TRP A 130 9.94 2.10 0.88
C TRP A 130 9.05 1.50 1.99
N LEU A 131 9.12 2.00 3.22
CA LEU A 131 8.20 1.59 4.31
C LEU A 131 6.74 1.96 4.02
N ASN A 132 6.50 3.01 3.24
CA ASN A 132 5.18 3.34 2.76
C ASN A 132 4.85 2.49 1.52
N GLU A 133 5.61 2.68 0.47
CA GLU A 133 5.27 2.24 -0.88
C GLU A 133 5.41 0.72 -1.10
N ALA A 134 6.50 0.15 -0.60
CA ALA A 134 6.70 -1.30 -0.70
C ALA A 134 5.68 -2.08 0.13
N PHE A 135 5.36 -1.61 1.32
CA PHE A 135 4.31 -2.23 2.14
C PHE A 135 2.94 -2.14 1.49
N ALA A 136 2.59 -1.00 0.90
CA ALA A 136 1.34 -0.84 0.20
C ALA A 136 1.25 -1.78 -1.03
N ASN A 137 2.32 -1.93 -1.81
CA ASN A 137 2.39 -2.89 -2.89
C ASN A 137 2.27 -4.34 -2.40
N TRP A 138 3.00 -4.70 -1.35
CA TRP A 138 2.97 -6.02 -0.76
C TRP A 138 1.57 -6.37 -0.20
N MET A 139 0.89 -5.44 0.46
CA MET A 139 -0.47 -5.60 0.93
C MET A 139 -1.49 -5.66 -0.22
N ALA A 140 -1.28 -4.90 -1.29
CA ALA A 140 -2.16 -4.96 -2.45
C ALA A 140 -2.25 -6.37 -3.03
N GLU A 141 -1.14 -7.13 -3.07
CA GLU A 141 -1.18 -8.53 -3.52
C GLU A 141 -2.09 -9.39 -2.63
N LYS A 142 -2.02 -9.21 -1.31
CA LYS A 142 -2.84 -9.96 -0.35
C LYS A 142 -4.32 -9.59 -0.46
N VAL A 143 -4.63 -8.31 -0.56
CA VAL A 143 -6.01 -7.81 -0.74
C VAL A 143 -6.59 -8.29 -2.07
N MET A 144 -5.82 -8.24 -3.16
CA MET A 144 -6.23 -8.73 -4.48
C MET A 144 -6.54 -10.24 -4.47
N ALA A 145 -5.77 -11.02 -3.71
CA ALA A 145 -6.00 -12.46 -3.56
C ALA A 145 -7.30 -12.77 -2.79
N VAL A 146 -7.74 -11.89 -1.89
CA VAL A 146 -9.02 -12.00 -1.17
C VAL A 146 -10.18 -11.49 -2.05
N TRP A 147 -10.02 -10.32 -2.64
CA TRP A 147 -11.08 -9.64 -3.41
C TRP A 147 -11.44 -10.33 -4.71
N ARG A 148 -10.41 -10.71 -5.51
CA ARG A 148 -10.58 -11.32 -6.84
C ARG A 148 -9.48 -12.36 -7.10
N PRO A 149 -9.51 -13.52 -6.43
CA PRO A 149 -8.49 -14.57 -6.57
C PRO A 149 -8.35 -15.08 -8.01
N GLU A 150 -9.42 -15.03 -8.80
CA GLU A 150 -9.41 -15.46 -10.20
C GLU A 150 -8.54 -14.59 -11.12
N LEU A 151 -8.25 -13.34 -10.74
CA LEU A 151 -7.33 -12.45 -11.47
C LEU A 151 -5.88 -12.88 -11.37
N ARG A 152 -5.52 -13.68 -10.35
CA ARG A 152 -4.16 -14.19 -10.12
C ARG A 152 -3.08 -13.09 -10.15
N TYR A 153 -3.38 -11.96 -9.52
CA TYR A 153 -2.55 -10.75 -9.55
C TYR A 153 -1.08 -10.99 -9.18
N GLY A 154 -0.77 -11.88 -8.25
CA GLY A 154 0.60 -12.23 -7.87
C GLY A 154 1.51 -12.70 -9.02
N ARG A 155 0.94 -13.18 -10.14
CA ARG A 155 1.75 -13.49 -11.34
C ARG A 155 2.26 -12.23 -12.04
N GLN A 156 1.49 -11.16 -12.02
CA GLN A 156 1.90 -9.87 -12.59
C GLN A 156 2.93 -9.22 -11.70
N ALA A 157 2.74 -9.27 -10.38
CA ALA A 157 3.72 -8.81 -9.40
C ALA A 157 5.07 -9.51 -9.59
N LEU A 158 5.09 -10.84 -9.72
CA LEU A 158 6.30 -11.60 -10.00
C LEU A 158 6.99 -11.18 -11.31
N ALA A 159 6.23 -10.94 -12.37
CA ALA A 159 6.80 -10.45 -13.63
C ALA A 159 7.41 -9.05 -13.49
N SER A 160 6.88 -8.20 -12.61
CA SER A 160 7.46 -6.89 -12.28
C SER A 160 8.77 -7.06 -11.50
N VAL A 161 8.84 -7.99 -10.56
CA VAL A 161 10.09 -8.30 -9.84
C VAL A 161 11.21 -8.67 -10.80
N PHE A 162 10.99 -9.55 -11.77
CA PHE A 162 12.02 -9.91 -12.75
C PHE A 162 12.50 -8.71 -13.58
N ARG A 163 11.60 -7.83 -14.03
CA ARG A 163 11.99 -6.61 -14.75
C ARG A 163 12.81 -5.65 -13.86
N THR A 164 12.45 -5.53 -12.59
CA THR A 164 13.16 -4.70 -11.62
C THR A 164 14.55 -5.27 -11.34
N MET A 165 14.71 -6.61 -11.28
CA MET A 165 16.02 -7.26 -11.14
C MET A 165 16.97 -6.92 -12.31
N ASP A 166 16.46 -6.83 -13.54
CA ASP A 166 17.26 -6.40 -14.70
C ASP A 166 17.82 -4.98 -14.47
N SER A 167 16.99 -4.06 -13.98
CA SER A 167 17.42 -2.68 -13.67
C SER A 167 18.37 -2.60 -12.48
N ASP A 168 18.10 -3.39 -11.43
CA ASP A 168 18.91 -3.43 -10.20
C ASP A 168 20.29 -4.08 -10.43
N SER A 169 20.44 -4.89 -11.46
CA SER A 169 21.72 -5.49 -11.84
C SER A 169 22.72 -4.51 -12.49
N LEU A 170 22.26 -3.31 -12.86
CA LEU A 170 23.09 -2.31 -13.50
C LEU A 170 24.06 -1.65 -12.50
N ALA A 171 25.26 -1.32 -12.95
CA ALA A 171 26.25 -0.60 -12.13
C ALA A 171 25.79 0.80 -11.69
N SER A 172 24.76 1.34 -12.34
CA SER A 172 24.11 2.64 -12.00
C SER A 172 22.92 2.50 -11.08
N ALA A 173 22.55 1.29 -10.64
CA ALA A 173 21.44 1.09 -9.73
C ALA A 173 21.72 1.74 -8.38
N ARG A 174 20.68 2.37 -7.79
CA ARG A 174 20.72 2.88 -6.43
C ARG A 174 20.35 1.79 -5.41
N SER A 175 20.62 2.02 -4.14
CA SER A 175 20.03 1.21 -3.07
C SER A 175 18.55 1.58 -2.86
N VAL A 176 17.75 0.68 -2.30
CA VAL A 176 16.35 0.97 -1.95
C VAL A 176 16.30 2.09 -0.91
N ARG A 177 17.14 1.97 0.13
CA ARG A 177 17.30 2.98 1.17
C ARG A 177 18.60 3.75 0.94
N GLU A 178 18.49 5.02 0.65
CA GLU A 178 19.63 5.93 0.54
C GLU A 178 19.27 7.32 1.07
N PRO A 179 20.26 8.12 1.52
CA PRO A 179 20.00 9.43 2.10
C PRO A 179 19.34 10.40 1.12
N VAL A 180 18.13 10.86 1.45
CA VAL A 180 17.39 11.87 0.69
C VAL A 180 17.63 13.25 1.32
N ARG A 181 18.30 14.15 0.59
CA ARG A 181 18.74 15.46 1.10
C ARG A 181 18.01 16.64 0.50
N ASP A 182 17.32 16.44 -0.60
CA ASP A 182 16.60 17.49 -1.34
C ASP A 182 15.39 16.91 -2.09
N SER A 183 14.62 17.80 -2.69
CA SER A 183 13.42 17.42 -3.45
C SER A 183 13.73 16.60 -4.71
N ALA A 184 14.89 16.77 -5.32
CA ALA A 184 15.27 15.97 -6.49
C ALA A 184 15.53 14.51 -6.08
N GLY A 185 16.23 14.28 -4.98
CA GLY A 185 16.43 12.96 -4.39
C GLY A 185 15.12 12.32 -3.94
N MET A 186 14.23 13.11 -3.34
CA MET A 186 12.89 12.64 -2.98
C MET A 186 12.11 12.15 -4.21
N PHE A 187 12.04 12.94 -5.29
CA PHE A 187 11.34 12.50 -6.51
C PHE A 187 12.01 11.30 -7.19
N ALA A 188 13.34 11.20 -7.12
CA ALA A 188 14.07 10.05 -7.67
C ALA A 188 13.83 8.75 -6.89
N ALA A 189 13.40 8.84 -5.62
CA ALA A 189 13.10 7.67 -4.81
C ALA A 189 11.77 6.98 -5.19
N PHE A 190 10.88 7.64 -5.95
CA PHE A 190 9.64 7.03 -6.47
C PHE A 190 9.94 6.20 -7.73
N ASP A 191 10.52 5.03 -7.58
CA ASP A 191 10.87 4.12 -8.68
C ASP A 191 10.64 2.63 -8.30
N ASP A 192 10.82 1.73 -9.27
CA ASP A 192 10.60 0.29 -9.08
C ASP A 192 11.48 -0.33 -7.98
N LEU A 193 12.61 0.28 -7.61
CA LEU A 193 13.43 -0.23 -6.51
C LEU A 193 12.72 -0.02 -5.16
N THR A 194 12.13 1.15 -4.96
CA THR A 194 11.33 1.43 -3.77
C THR A 194 10.06 0.56 -3.73
N TYR A 195 9.29 0.53 -4.82
CA TYR A 195 7.99 -0.14 -4.86
C TYR A 195 8.09 -1.65 -4.99
N VAL A 196 8.87 -2.15 -5.96
CA VAL A 196 8.85 -3.56 -6.38
C VAL A 196 9.93 -4.36 -5.65
N LYS A 197 11.20 -3.87 -5.63
CA LYS A 197 12.26 -4.54 -4.87
C LYS A 197 11.96 -4.52 -3.39
N GLY A 198 11.49 -3.39 -2.85
CA GLY A 198 11.07 -3.29 -1.46
C GLY A 198 10.00 -4.32 -1.09
N ALA A 199 8.92 -4.46 -1.91
CA ALA A 199 7.88 -5.46 -1.70
C ALA A 199 8.40 -6.91 -1.80
N ALA A 200 9.33 -7.17 -2.71
CA ALA A 200 9.98 -8.48 -2.83
C ALA A 200 10.81 -8.82 -1.58
N VAL A 201 11.51 -7.84 -1.01
CA VAL A 201 12.25 -7.99 0.26
C VAL A 201 11.31 -8.29 1.42
N LEU A 202 10.16 -7.60 1.50
CA LEU A 202 9.13 -7.91 2.51
C LEU A 202 8.60 -9.35 2.37
N THR A 203 8.32 -9.78 1.14
CA THR A 203 7.90 -11.16 0.86
C THR A 203 8.97 -12.16 1.28
N MET A 204 10.24 -11.85 1.05
CA MET A 204 11.36 -12.69 1.49
C MET A 204 11.43 -12.79 3.02
N VAL A 205 11.30 -11.68 3.73
CA VAL A 205 11.32 -11.65 5.21
C VAL A 205 10.09 -12.37 5.79
N GLU A 206 8.90 -12.18 5.20
CA GLU A 206 7.71 -12.92 5.58
C GLU A 206 7.90 -14.44 5.44
N ASN A 207 8.48 -14.89 4.32
CA ASN A 207 8.76 -16.33 4.11
C ASN A 207 9.85 -16.86 5.06
N TYR A 208 10.82 -16.03 5.42
CA TYR A 208 11.88 -16.39 6.36
C TYR A 208 11.37 -16.57 7.79
N LEU A 209 10.55 -15.64 8.28
CA LEU A 209 9.96 -15.67 9.62
C LEU A 209 8.74 -16.62 9.72
N GLY A 210 8.06 -16.82 8.61
CA GLY A 210 6.71 -17.39 8.56
C GLY A 210 5.65 -16.29 8.68
N ALA A 211 4.56 -16.47 7.92
CA ALA A 211 3.53 -15.45 7.73
C ALA A 211 2.90 -14.95 9.04
N GLU A 212 2.72 -15.83 10.02
CA GLU A 212 2.06 -15.47 11.28
C GLU A 212 2.96 -14.61 12.19
N LEU A 213 4.25 -14.95 12.34
CA LEU A 213 5.17 -14.12 13.14
C LEU A 213 5.40 -12.76 12.47
N PHE A 214 5.51 -12.73 11.13
CA PHE A 214 5.63 -11.48 10.39
C PHE A 214 4.40 -10.60 10.59
N ARG A 215 3.18 -11.16 10.48
CA ARG A 215 1.92 -10.45 10.71
C ARG A 215 1.83 -9.87 12.12
N GLN A 216 2.19 -10.67 13.14
CA GLN A 216 2.21 -10.23 14.55
C GLN A 216 3.23 -9.12 14.78
N GLY A 217 4.42 -9.19 14.18
CA GLY A 217 5.43 -8.14 14.24
C GLY A 217 4.96 -6.84 13.58
N LEU A 218 4.28 -6.91 12.42
CA LEU A 218 3.66 -5.75 11.80
C LEU A 218 2.55 -5.15 12.67
N LYS A 219 1.69 -5.97 13.25
CA LYS A 219 0.67 -5.50 14.18
C LYS A 219 1.31 -4.74 15.36
N LEU A 220 2.33 -5.33 15.97
CA LEU A 220 3.07 -4.68 17.05
C LEU A 220 3.70 -3.34 16.61
N HIS A 221 4.27 -3.28 15.40
CA HIS A 221 4.82 -2.06 14.83
C HIS A 221 3.75 -0.97 14.68
N LEU A 222 2.60 -1.31 14.09
CA LEU A 222 1.48 -0.38 13.93
C LEU A 222 0.88 0.09 15.27
N GLU A 223 0.83 -0.77 16.28
CA GLU A 223 0.35 -0.40 17.63
C GLU A 223 1.35 0.51 18.35
N ARG A 224 2.66 0.22 18.28
CA ARG A 224 3.72 1.00 18.95
C ARG A 224 3.85 2.41 18.39
N PHE A 225 3.74 2.55 17.07
CA PHE A 225 3.98 3.81 16.36
C PHE A 225 2.69 4.45 15.85
N SER A 226 1.54 4.04 16.38
CA SER A 226 0.25 4.61 15.99
C SER A 226 0.23 6.14 16.14
N HIS A 227 -0.08 6.85 15.05
CA HIS A 227 -0.05 8.31 14.94
C HIS A 227 1.33 8.94 15.19
N ALA A 228 2.40 8.20 14.90
CA ALA A 228 3.77 8.64 15.03
C ALA A 228 4.60 8.29 13.79
N THR A 229 5.89 8.56 13.83
CA THR A 229 6.84 8.17 12.80
C THR A 229 7.67 6.96 13.24
N ALA A 230 8.16 6.20 12.26
CA ALA A 230 9.05 5.07 12.47
C ALA A 230 10.04 4.93 11.29
N ASP A 231 11.19 4.35 11.55
CA ASP A 231 12.18 4.00 10.54
C ASP A 231 12.34 2.47 10.36
N VAL A 232 13.26 2.06 9.49
CA VAL A 232 13.52 0.64 9.26
C VAL A 232 13.97 -0.12 10.50
N PHE A 233 14.67 0.53 11.42
CA PHE A 233 15.18 -0.13 12.64
C PHE A 233 14.06 -0.34 13.67
N ASP A 234 13.09 0.57 13.73
CA ASP A 234 11.87 0.40 14.53
C ASP A 234 11.02 -0.78 14.02
N LEU A 235 10.98 -0.98 12.69
CA LEU A 235 10.33 -2.15 12.10
C LEU A 235 11.07 -3.44 12.49
N VAL A 236 12.41 -3.45 12.38
CA VAL A 236 13.25 -4.59 12.78
C VAL A 236 13.00 -4.94 14.24
N ASP A 237 13.06 -3.96 15.15
CA ASP A 237 12.82 -4.16 16.58
C ASP A 237 11.44 -4.77 16.85
N SER A 238 10.42 -4.30 16.15
CA SER A 238 9.07 -4.84 16.28
C SER A 238 8.96 -6.30 15.80
N LEU A 239 9.61 -6.64 14.69
CA LEU A 239 9.65 -8.01 14.16
C LEU A 239 10.47 -8.94 15.08
N GLU A 240 11.65 -8.52 15.53
CA GLU A 240 12.54 -9.31 16.42
C GLU A 240 11.93 -9.48 17.81
N THR A 241 11.15 -8.51 18.31
CA THR A 241 10.40 -8.64 19.56
C THR A 241 9.44 -9.85 19.53
N VAL A 242 8.85 -10.13 18.38
CA VAL A 242 7.90 -11.25 18.21
C VAL A 242 8.60 -12.54 17.80
N ALA A 243 9.55 -12.46 16.88
CA ALA A 243 10.19 -13.62 16.28
C ALA A 243 11.40 -14.13 17.06
N GLY A 244 11.98 -13.32 17.95
CA GLY A 244 13.23 -13.55 18.71
C GLY A 244 14.45 -12.85 18.07
N GLU A 245 15.34 -12.37 18.89
CA GLU A 245 16.54 -11.60 18.51
C GLU A 245 17.54 -12.37 17.64
N ASP A 246 17.51 -13.70 17.67
CA ASP A 246 18.44 -14.57 16.92
C ASP A 246 18.20 -14.57 15.40
N GLN A 247 17.17 -13.85 14.91
CA GLN A 247 16.77 -13.89 13.50
C GLN A 247 17.70 -13.06 12.57
N GLN A 248 18.55 -12.21 13.12
CA GLN A 248 19.50 -11.37 12.36
C GLN A 248 18.83 -10.51 11.27
N LEU A 249 17.60 -10.05 11.53
CA LEU A 249 16.79 -9.33 10.54
C LEU A 249 17.42 -8.02 10.11
N GLU A 250 18.07 -7.30 11.03
CA GLU A 250 18.79 -6.08 10.68
C GLU A 250 19.87 -6.37 9.62
N MET A 251 20.67 -7.42 9.80
CA MET A 251 21.73 -7.78 8.85
C MET A 251 21.13 -8.19 7.49
N ILE A 252 20.04 -8.97 7.49
CA ILE A 252 19.34 -9.37 6.28
C ILE A 252 18.82 -8.13 5.53
N LEU A 253 18.04 -7.27 6.20
CA LEU A 253 17.46 -6.08 5.59
C LEU A 253 18.53 -5.11 5.09
N ARG A 254 19.62 -4.90 5.85
CA ARG A 254 20.76 -4.08 5.40
C ARG A 254 21.35 -4.61 4.11
N SER A 255 21.49 -5.93 3.95
CA SER A 255 22.10 -6.52 2.75
C SER A 255 21.28 -6.34 1.49
N TYR A 256 19.96 -6.13 1.60
CA TYR A 256 19.07 -5.94 0.45
C TYR A 256 18.63 -4.49 0.23
N LEU A 257 18.52 -3.69 1.29
CA LEU A 257 17.98 -2.34 1.22
C LEU A 257 19.06 -1.26 1.11
N PHE A 258 20.24 -1.47 1.71
CA PHE A 258 21.29 -0.44 1.82
C PHE A 258 22.38 -0.59 0.76
N GLN A 259 22.21 -1.51 -0.16
CA GLN A 259 23.12 -1.68 -1.31
C GLN A 259 22.33 -2.07 -2.57
N PRO A 260 22.80 -1.65 -3.76
CA PRO A 260 22.20 -2.07 -5.02
C PRO A 260 22.57 -3.52 -5.36
N GLY A 261 21.84 -4.08 -6.30
CA GLY A 261 22.19 -5.35 -6.91
C GLY A 261 21.29 -6.52 -6.52
N VAL A 262 21.38 -7.55 -7.33
CA VAL A 262 20.64 -8.81 -7.18
C VAL A 262 21.62 -9.86 -6.65
N PRO A 263 21.23 -10.70 -5.67
CA PRO A 263 22.06 -11.79 -5.19
C PRO A 263 22.42 -12.76 -6.33
N LEU A 264 23.69 -13.12 -6.42
CA LEU A 264 24.12 -14.26 -7.25
C LEU A 264 23.91 -15.54 -6.45
N VAL A 265 23.09 -16.43 -6.98
CA VAL A 265 22.81 -17.76 -6.39
C VAL A 265 23.57 -18.84 -7.15
#